data_4a7422df9731e368c03fa307182c39ba
#
_entry.id   4a7422df9731e368c03fa307182c39ba
#
_cell.length_a   1.000
_cell.length_b   1.000
_cell.length_c   1.000
_cell.angle_alpha   90.00
_cell.angle_beta   90.00
_cell.angle_gamma   90.00
#
_symmetry.space_group_name_H-M   'P 1'
#
loop_
_entity.id
_entity.type
_entity.pdbx_description
1 polymer ?
#
loop_
_entity_poly.entity_id
_entity_poly.type
_entity_poly.pdbx_seq_one_letter_code
_entity_poly.pdbx_strand_id
1 'polypeptide(L)'
;MPIRTRHRSSPVTARALLLLAVAALVALVAGCGSPDYTYVTNSTDRTYLKVPTTWRQIDGKAMDDAIGFDPTLTEEERGLWFEAYDADSAPSPVHLFGPSAPAPAAFVGVQQIPETARGQFSLDRLRDLFYPVSPSARQAAELDPTSGVSDFVLVSDEVLTPGKGLHGVHSVFRYRVGDGPMQMMDQTAYLNDDASKLYMFFVRCSTECYEQRQREIGNVVSSFTVRETT
;
A
#
# COMPACT_ATOMS: atom_id res chain seq x y z
N MET A 1 15.69 2.09 80.38
CA MET A 1 16.18 3.24 79.63
C MET A 1 16.59 2.75 78.23
N PRO A 2 15.82 2.92 77.14
CA PRO A 2 16.21 2.44 75.82
C PRO A 2 17.00 3.48 75.09
N ILE A 3 18.13 3.11 74.52
CA ILE A 3 19.04 3.93 73.72
C ILE A 3 18.46 4.02 72.30
N ARG A 4 18.08 5.21 71.87
CA ARG A 4 17.68 5.50 70.47
C ARG A 4 18.93 5.73 69.64
N THR A 5 19.25 4.76 68.77
CA THR A 5 20.24 4.96 67.71
C THR A 5 19.65 5.78 66.59
N ARG A 6 20.09 6.99 66.37
CA ARG A 6 19.79 7.84 65.19
C ARG A 6 20.68 7.37 64.05
N HIS A 7 20.06 6.70 63.07
CA HIS A 7 20.69 6.49 61.76
C HIS A 7 20.81 7.86 61.03
N ARG A 8 22.02 8.37 60.98
CA ARG A 8 22.36 9.49 60.07
C ARG A 8 22.53 8.90 58.68
N SER A 9 21.57 9.14 57.76
CA SER A 9 21.73 8.87 56.35
C SER A 9 22.76 9.82 55.74
N SER A 10 23.83 9.29 55.18
CA SER A 10 24.91 10.05 54.56
C SER A 10 24.38 10.82 53.32
N PRO A 11 24.76 12.10 53.12
CA PRO A 11 24.31 12.90 51.98
C PRO A 11 24.77 12.37 50.62
N VAL A 12 25.72 11.43 50.62
CA VAL A 12 26.23 10.71 49.41
C VAL A 12 25.17 9.78 48.83
N THR A 13 24.41 9.07 49.70
CA THR A 13 23.36 8.12 49.25
C THR A 13 22.15 8.86 48.64
N ALA A 14 21.80 10.02 49.16
CA ALA A 14 20.70 10.83 48.59
C ALA A 14 21.03 11.39 47.20
N ARG A 15 22.28 11.82 46.98
CA ARG A 15 22.74 12.27 45.65
C ARG A 15 22.83 11.16 44.62
N ALA A 16 23.25 9.95 44.99
CA ALA A 16 23.30 8.78 44.12
C ALA A 16 21.90 8.32 43.71
N LEU A 17 20.91 8.34 44.61
CA LEU A 17 19.51 8.04 44.30
C LEU A 17 18.87 9.07 43.40
N LEU A 18 19.19 10.35 43.56
CA LEU A 18 18.69 11.42 42.68
C LEU A 18 19.24 11.29 41.29
N LEU A 19 20.52 10.97 41.13
CA LEU A 19 21.15 10.77 39.79
C LEU A 19 20.58 9.53 39.08
N LEU A 20 20.31 8.45 39.81
CA LEU A 20 19.65 7.25 39.26
C LEU A 20 18.20 7.53 38.83
N ALA A 21 17.44 8.31 39.60
CA ALA A 21 16.09 8.71 39.25
C ALA A 21 16.04 9.60 38.00
N VAL A 22 16.97 10.55 37.86
CA VAL A 22 17.09 11.42 36.68
C VAL A 22 17.50 10.61 35.45
N ALA A 23 18.44 9.67 35.57
CA ALA A 23 18.84 8.78 34.47
C ALA A 23 17.69 7.87 34.03
N ALA A 24 16.86 7.35 34.93
CA ALA A 24 15.68 6.57 34.62
C ALA A 24 14.59 7.41 33.94
N LEU A 25 14.42 8.68 34.33
CA LEU A 25 13.45 9.59 33.70
C LEU A 25 13.87 9.96 32.28
N VAL A 26 15.18 10.17 32.03
CA VAL A 26 15.73 10.46 30.68
C VAL A 26 15.58 9.23 29.76
N ALA A 27 15.75 8.02 30.28
CA ALA A 27 15.55 6.78 29.51
C ALA A 27 14.08 6.57 29.08
N LEU A 28 13.11 7.05 29.86
CA LEU A 28 11.68 6.99 29.51
C LEU A 28 11.27 7.99 28.43
N VAL A 29 11.99 9.09 28.26
CA VAL A 29 11.69 10.09 27.20
C VAL A 29 12.35 9.74 25.87
N ALA A 30 13.41 8.92 25.86
CA ALA A 30 14.08 8.47 24.63
C ALA A 30 13.27 7.39 23.85
N GLY A 31 12.12 6.95 24.35
CA GLY A 31 11.26 5.93 23.73
C GLY A 31 10.25 6.44 22.69
N CYS A 32 10.24 7.73 22.33
CA CYS A 32 9.46 8.20 21.18
C CYS A 32 10.24 7.90 19.89
N GLY A 33 10.29 6.63 19.49
CA GLY A 33 10.70 6.24 18.14
C GLY A 33 9.77 6.89 17.12
N SER A 34 10.32 7.36 16.00
CA SER A 34 9.50 7.78 14.86
C SER A 34 8.52 6.64 14.50
N PRO A 35 7.28 6.93 14.12
CA PRO A 35 6.33 5.89 13.76
C PRO A 35 6.90 5.05 12.59
N ASP A 36 6.80 3.73 12.70
CA ASP A 36 7.30 2.83 11.65
C ASP A 36 6.48 2.90 10.37
N TYR A 37 5.26 3.46 10.44
CA TYR A 37 4.30 3.49 9.34
C TYR A 37 3.65 4.86 9.15
N THR A 38 3.44 5.22 7.90
CA THR A 38 2.50 6.25 7.46
C THR A 38 1.13 5.61 7.26
N TYR A 39 0.08 6.22 7.84
CA TYR A 39 -1.29 5.76 7.68
C TYR A 39 -1.97 6.57 6.58
N VAL A 40 -2.26 5.91 5.48
CA VAL A 40 -3.01 6.44 4.34
C VAL A 40 -4.49 6.27 4.63
N THR A 41 -5.28 7.33 4.51
CA THR A 41 -6.70 7.31 4.87
C THR A 41 -7.52 8.15 3.91
N ASN A 42 -8.44 7.51 3.20
CA ASN A 42 -9.57 8.18 2.58
C ASN A 42 -10.80 8.03 3.49
N SER A 43 -11.11 9.07 4.26
CA SER A 43 -12.23 9.04 5.22
C SER A 43 -13.58 9.04 4.53
N THR A 44 -13.71 9.65 3.36
CA THR A 44 -14.94 9.73 2.55
C THR A 44 -15.35 8.35 2.06
N ASP A 45 -14.38 7.59 1.55
CA ASP A 45 -14.62 6.25 1.01
C ASP A 45 -14.13 5.15 1.98
N ARG A 46 -13.79 5.53 3.23
CA ARG A 46 -13.42 4.60 4.33
C ARG A 46 -12.37 3.57 3.92
N THR A 47 -11.40 4.01 3.16
CA THR A 47 -10.29 3.19 2.69
C THR A 47 -9.04 3.49 3.51
N TYR A 48 -8.36 2.46 3.96
CA TYR A 48 -7.21 2.54 4.85
C TYR A 48 -6.07 1.67 4.36
N LEU A 49 -4.86 2.18 4.46
CA LEU A 49 -3.63 1.49 4.16
C LEU A 49 -2.54 1.98 5.12
N LYS A 50 -1.56 1.16 5.45
CA LYS A 50 -0.33 1.61 6.10
C LYS A 50 0.87 1.24 5.24
N VAL A 51 1.77 2.18 5.04
CA VAL A 51 3.04 1.98 4.35
C VAL A 51 4.20 2.29 5.28
N PRO A 52 5.36 1.62 5.18
CA PRO A 52 6.53 1.99 5.96
C PRO A 52 6.89 3.46 5.74
N THR A 53 7.32 4.17 6.79
CA THR A 53 7.75 5.59 6.67
C THR A 53 8.97 5.78 5.76
N THR A 54 9.66 4.70 5.42
CA THR A 54 10.75 4.69 4.42
C THR A 54 10.25 4.75 2.98
N TRP A 55 8.97 4.44 2.73
CA TRP A 55 8.37 4.61 1.42
C TRP A 55 7.92 6.06 1.28
N ARG A 56 8.31 6.69 0.20
CA ARG A 56 8.01 8.09 -0.08
C ARG A 56 6.80 8.20 -0.99
N GLN A 57 5.96 9.18 -0.73
CA GLN A 57 4.84 9.48 -1.63
C GLN A 57 5.38 9.94 -2.98
N ILE A 58 4.83 9.40 -4.06
CA ILE A 58 5.10 9.87 -5.41
C ILE A 58 4.34 11.19 -5.61
N ASP A 59 4.97 12.15 -6.25
CA ASP A 59 4.37 13.45 -6.53
C ASP A 59 3.05 13.31 -7.30
N GLY A 60 1.98 13.95 -6.81
CA GLY A 60 0.64 13.82 -7.37
C GLY A 60 0.56 14.30 -8.82
N LYS A 61 1.24 15.41 -9.17
CA LYS A 61 1.28 15.89 -10.53
C LYS A 61 2.00 14.92 -11.48
N ALA A 62 3.12 14.32 -11.02
CA ALA A 62 3.82 13.32 -11.80
C ALA A 62 2.95 12.07 -12.02
N MET A 63 2.11 11.71 -11.04
CA MET A 63 1.13 10.64 -11.19
C MET A 63 0.03 11.00 -12.17
N ASP A 64 -0.55 12.20 -12.07
CA ASP A 64 -1.58 12.69 -13.02
C ASP A 64 -1.07 12.65 -14.45
N ASP A 65 0.16 13.15 -14.69
CA ASP A 65 0.80 13.12 -16.00
C ASP A 65 1.01 11.66 -16.49
N ALA A 66 1.39 10.73 -15.61
CA ALA A 66 1.66 9.33 -15.97
C ALA A 66 0.40 8.52 -16.30
N ILE A 67 -0.73 8.82 -15.66
CA ILE A 67 -2.02 8.14 -15.91
C ILE A 67 -2.90 8.91 -16.89
N GLY A 68 -2.43 10.05 -17.41
CA GLY A 68 -3.09 10.82 -18.46
C GLY A 68 -4.30 11.62 -18.00
N PHE A 69 -4.34 12.05 -16.75
CA PHE A 69 -5.38 12.93 -16.24
C PHE A 69 -5.18 14.38 -16.67
N ASP A 70 -6.30 15.04 -16.92
CA ASP A 70 -6.31 16.49 -17.09
C ASP A 70 -6.00 17.16 -15.73
N PRO A 71 -4.87 17.88 -15.61
CA PRO A 71 -4.46 18.50 -14.35
C PRO A 71 -5.38 19.64 -13.90
N THR A 72 -6.33 20.08 -14.74
CA THR A 72 -7.30 21.12 -14.42
C THR A 72 -8.53 20.58 -13.68
N LEU A 73 -8.76 19.25 -13.73
CA LEU A 73 -9.88 18.60 -13.04
C LEU A 73 -9.56 18.37 -11.58
N THR A 74 -10.52 18.66 -10.72
CA THR A 74 -10.48 18.27 -9.31
C THR A 74 -10.63 16.75 -9.14
N GLU A 75 -10.28 16.23 -7.97
CA GLU A 75 -10.48 14.82 -7.62
C GLU A 75 -11.95 14.40 -7.77
N GLU A 76 -12.89 15.27 -7.35
CA GLU A 76 -14.33 15.02 -7.47
C GLU A 76 -14.76 14.93 -8.94
N GLU A 77 -14.29 15.83 -9.80
CA GLU A 77 -14.59 15.81 -11.23
C GLU A 77 -14.01 14.60 -11.96
N ARG A 78 -12.83 14.14 -11.54
CA ARG A 78 -12.21 12.91 -12.06
C ARG A 78 -12.92 11.64 -11.55
N GLY A 79 -13.59 11.73 -10.42
CA GLY A 79 -14.22 10.58 -9.77
C GLY A 79 -13.21 9.54 -9.30
N LEU A 80 -11.94 9.91 -9.15
CA LEU A 80 -10.86 9.04 -8.68
C LEU A 80 -10.03 9.76 -7.62
N TRP A 81 -10.02 9.20 -6.41
CA TRP A 81 -9.01 9.46 -5.40
C TRP A 81 -7.90 8.42 -5.50
N PHE A 82 -6.65 8.83 -5.38
CA PHE A 82 -5.53 7.90 -5.27
C PHE A 82 -4.36 8.48 -4.49
N GLU A 83 -3.53 7.58 -3.97
CA GLU A 83 -2.18 7.87 -3.48
C GLU A 83 -1.20 6.79 -3.97
N ALA A 84 0.06 7.18 -4.16
CA ALA A 84 1.11 6.28 -4.61
C ALA A 84 2.37 6.46 -3.78
N TYR A 85 3.05 5.36 -3.50
CA TYR A 85 4.23 5.31 -2.65
C TYR A 85 5.32 4.47 -3.30
N ASP A 86 6.56 4.82 -3.04
CA ASP A 86 7.73 4.17 -3.61
C ASP A 86 8.84 4.06 -2.56
N ALA A 87 9.38 2.87 -2.41
CA ALA A 87 10.50 2.59 -1.50
C ALA A 87 11.87 2.94 -2.08
N ASP A 88 11.91 3.40 -3.33
CA ASP A 88 13.14 3.90 -3.95
C ASP A 88 13.54 5.28 -3.39
N SER A 89 14.81 5.59 -3.47
CA SER A 89 15.35 6.90 -3.06
C SER A 89 14.88 8.03 -3.97
N ALA A 90 14.47 7.73 -5.20
CA ALA A 90 13.91 8.65 -6.19
C ALA A 90 12.50 8.17 -6.62
N PRO A 91 11.46 8.49 -5.84
CA PRO A 91 10.09 8.06 -6.12
C PRO A 91 9.65 8.47 -7.52
N SER A 92 9.04 7.53 -8.27
CA SER A 92 8.67 7.77 -9.66
C SER A 92 7.47 6.94 -10.09
N PRO A 93 6.50 7.51 -10.86
CA PRO A 93 5.44 6.75 -11.51
C PRO A 93 5.96 5.64 -12.44
N VAL A 94 7.17 5.79 -12.98
CA VAL A 94 7.81 4.77 -13.83
C VAL A 94 8.01 3.45 -13.06
N HIS A 95 8.19 3.48 -11.74
CA HIS A 95 8.28 2.28 -10.94
C HIS A 95 6.93 1.57 -10.76
N LEU A 96 5.81 2.25 -11.00
CA LEU A 96 4.47 1.63 -11.02
C LEU A 96 4.10 1.07 -12.40
N PHE A 97 4.41 1.81 -13.48
CA PHE A 97 3.87 1.50 -14.81
C PHE A 97 4.94 1.18 -15.86
N GLY A 98 6.20 1.47 -15.59
CA GLY A 98 7.30 1.27 -16.51
C GLY A 98 7.91 -0.14 -16.46
N PRO A 99 9.01 -0.36 -17.20
CA PRO A 99 9.59 -1.70 -17.36
C PRO A 99 10.24 -2.25 -16.09
N SER A 100 10.59 -1.42 -15.12
CA SER A 100 11.31 -1.88 -13.91
C SER A 100 10.87 -1.13 -12.65
N ALA A 101 10.73 -1.89 -11.56
CA ALA A 101 10.62 -1.38 -10.20
C ALA A 101 11.69 -2.08 -9.33
N PRO A 102 12.82 -1.44 -9.06
CA PRO A 102 13.92 -2.04 -8.28
C PRO A 102 13.60 -2.14 -6.78
N ALA A 103 12.68 -1.31 -6.31
CA ALA A 103 12.12 -1.29 -4.97
C ALA A 103 10.60 -1.38 -5.03
N PRO A 104 9.89 -1.75 -3.93
CA PRO A 104 8.44 -1.78 -3.93
C PRO A 104 7.84 -0.41 -4.23
N ALA A 105 6.94 -0.37 -5.22
CA ALA A 105 6.10 0.77 -5.54
C ALA A 105 4.63 0.36 -5.42
N ALA A 106 3.82 1.16 -4.73
CA ALA A 106 2.43 0.86 -4.44
C ALA A 106 1.49 1.99 -4.86
N PHE A 107 0.30 1.60 -5.26
CA PHE A 107 -0.82 2.48 -5.60
C PHE A 107 -2.04 2.04 -4.80
N VAL A 108 -2.78 3.00 -4.26
CA VAL A 108 -4.10 2.80 -3.66
C VAL A 108 -5.05 3.82 -4.25
N GLY A 109 -6.27 3.40 -4.58
CA GLY A 109 -7.26 4.31 -5.15
C GLY A 109 -8.70 3.88 -4.94
N VAL A 110 -9.60 4.84 -5.04
CA VAL A 110 -11.05 4.64 -5.05
C VAL A 110 -11.64 5.38 -6.23
N GLN A 111 -12.28 4.64 -7.11
CA GLN A 111 -12.94 5.20 -8.29
C GLN A 111 -14.46 5.14 -8.12
N GLN A 112 -15.11 6.27 -8.35
CA GLN A 112 -16.57 6.35 -8.48
C GLN A 112 -16.98 5.81 -9.85
N ILE A 113 -17.93 4.88 -9.88
CA ILE A 113 -18.40 4.24 -11.10
C ILE A 113 -19.75 4.86 -11.49
N PRO A 114 -19.85 5.53 -12.64
CA PRO A 114 -21.11 6.04 -13.15
C PRO A 114 -22.14 4.92 -13.32
N GLU A 115 -23.42 5.21 -13.09
CA GLU A 115 -24.50 4.22 -13.19
C GLU A 115 -24.48 3.45 -14.52
N THR A 116 -24.18 4.15 -15.63
CA THR A 116 -24.10 3.57 -16.97
C THR A 116 -22.97 2.55 -17.16
N ALA A 117 -21.98 2.53 -16.26
CA ALA A 117 -20.81 1.63 -16.32
C ALA A 117 -20.87 0.49 -15.30
N ARG A 118 -21.77 0.54 -14.29
CA ARG A 118 -21.79 -0.44 -13.19
C ARG A 118 -21.95 -1.88 -13.64
N GLY A 119 -22.76 -2.13 -14.65
CA GLY A 119 -22.98 -3.46 -15.21
C GLY A 119 -21.80 -4.06 -15.99
N GLN A 120 -20.72 -3.31 -16.17
CA GLN A 120 -19.53 -3.76 -16.94
C GLN A 120 -18.44 -4.37 -16.06
N PHE A 121 -18.60 -4.34 -14.74
CA PHE A 121 -17.61 -4.89 -13.82
C PHE A 121 -17.91 -6.35 -13.49
N SER A 122 -16.98 -7.22 -13.85
CA SER A 122 -16.95 -8.64 -13.50
C SER A 122 -15.70 -8.92 -12.67
N LEU A 123 -15.60 -10.11 -12.07
CA LEU A 123 -14.37 -10.54 -11.38
C LEU A 123 -13.16 -10.53 -12.32
N ASP A 124 -13.33 -10.88 -13.60
CA ASP A 124 -12.25 -10.81 -14.57
C ASP A 124 -11.85 -9.36 -14.84
N ARG A 125 -12.81 -8.44 -14.92
CA ARG A 125 -12.49 -7.01 -15.05
C ARG A 125 -11.70 -6.49 -13.85
N LEU A 126 -11.97 -6.99 -12.64
CA LEU A 126 -11.19 -6.66 -11.44
C LEU A 126 -9.76 -7.23 -11.49
N ARG A 127 -9.59 -8.43 -12.08
CA ARG A 127 -8.26 -9.01 -12.31
C ARG A 127 -7.43 -8.19 -13.29
N ASP A 128 -8.09 -7.63 -14.30
CA ASP A 128 -7.47 -6.97 -15.44
C ASP A 128 -7.27 -5.46 -15.26
N LEU A 129 -7.38 -4.93 -14.03
CA LEU A 129 -7.33 -3.47 -13.77
C LEU A 129 -6.00 -2.83 -14.18
N PHE A 130 -4.90 -3.47 -13.86
CA PHE A 130 -3.56 -2.91 -14.13
C PHE A 130 -2.85 -3.67 -15.25
N TYR A 131 -3.04 -4.99 -15.30
CA TYR A 131 -2.40 -5.88 -16.26
C TYR A 131 -3.38 -6.97 -16.69
N PRO A 132 -3.22 -7.56 -17.90
CA PRO A 132 -4.09 -8.64 -18.38
C PRO A 132 -3.83 -9.93 -17.57
N VAL A 133 -4.69 -10.28 -16.63
CA VAL A 133 -4.58 -11.46 -15.74
C VAL A 133 -5.57 -12.55 -16.12
N SER A 134 -6.80 -12.17 -16.52
CA SER A 134 -7.79 -13.16 -16.96
C SER A 134 -7.35 -13.90 -18.24
N PRO A 135 -7.79 -15.14 -18.48
CA PRO A 135 -7.42 -15.88 -19.69
C PRO A 135 -7.70 -15.13 -20.98
N SER A 136 -8.85 -14.47 -21.08
CA SER A 136 -9.24 -13.71 -22.27
C SER A 136 -8.37 -12.48 -22.50
N ALA A 137 -8.06 -11.72 -21.43
CA ALA A 137 -7.22 -10.54 -21.53
C ALA A 137 -5.76 -10.91 -21.90
N ARG A 138 -5.24 -12.01 -21.33
CA ARG A 138 -3.91 -12.52 -21.69
C ARG A 138 -3.84 -12.96 -23.14
N GLN A 139 -4.84 -13.70 -23.62
CA GLN A 139 -4.89 -14.10 -25.02
C GLN A 139 -4.91 -12.87 -25.95
N ALA A 140 -5.67 -11.83 -25.59
CA ALA A 140 -5.68 -10.59 -26.36
C ALA A 140 -4.31 -9.91 -26.34
N ALA A 141 -3.64 -9.85 -25.18
CA ALA A 141 -2.31 -9.25 -25.04
C ALA A 141 -1.22 -10.04 -25.80
N GLU A 142 -1.30 -11.36 -25.87
CA GLU A 142 -0.39 -12.21 -26.66
C GLU A 142 -0.53 -11.97 -28.18
N LEU A 143 -1.71 -11.62 -28.63
CA LEU A 143 -1.99 -11.31 -30.04
C LEU A 143 -1.66 -9.86 -30.42
N ASP A 144 -1.47 -8.99 -29.45
CA ASP A 144 -1.14 -7.60 -29.64
C ASP A 144 0.36 -7.34 -29.45
N PRO A 145 1.14 -7.11 -30.52
CA PRO A 145 2.56 -6.85 -30.42
C PRO A 145 2.89 -5.52 -29.67
N THR A 146 1.88 -4.70 -29.41
CA THR A 146 2.04 -3.44 -28.68
C THR A 146 1.64 -3.55 -27.20
N SER A 147 1.22 -4.71 -26.75
CA SER A 147 0.77 -4.92 -25.34
C SER A 147 1.82 -4.58 -24.31
N GLY A 148 3.10 -4.68 -24.67
CA GLY A 148 4.23 -4.35 -23.80
C GLY A 148 4.42 -5.31 -22.61
N VAL A 149 3.71 -6.44 -22.57
CA VAL A 149 3.84 -7.45 -21.50
C VAL A 149 4.07 -8.85 -22.07
N SER A 150 4.88 -9.66 -21.35
CA SER A 150 5.18 -11.05 -21.71
C SER A 150 5.48 -11.90 -20.48
N ASP A 151 5.67 -13.20 -20.68
CA ASP A 151 6.12 -14.16 -19.65
C ASP A 151 5.19 -14.22 -18.42
N PHE A 152 3.87 -14.21 -18.62
CA PHE A 152 2.89 -14.31 -17.53
C PHE A 152 3.05 -15.57 -16.70
N VAL A 153 3.04 -15.41 -15.37
CA VAL A 153 2.92 -16.54 -14.42
C VAL A 153 1.95 -16.15 -13.31
N LEU A 154 0.85 -16.88 -13.18
CA LEU A 154 -0.05 -16.73 -12.03
C LEU A 154 0.58 -17.41 -10.80
N VAL A 155 0.66 -16.68 -9.68
CA VAL A 155 1.15 -17.21 -8.40
C VAL A 155 -0.01 -17.59 -7.49
N SER A 156 -0.98 -16.69 -7.32
CA SER A 156 -2.24 -16.96 -6.61
C SER A 156 -3.37 -16.09 -7.15
N ASP A 157 -4.60 -16.59 -7.02
CA ASP A 157 -5.81 -15.85 -7.35
C ASP A 157 -6.94 -16.28 -6.43
N GLU A 158 -7.53 -15.33 -5.75
CA GLU A 158 -8.58 -15.57 -4.77
C GLU A 158 -9.77 -14.65 -5.03
N VAL A 159 -10.97 -15.21 -4.96
CA VAL A 159 -12.21 -14.43 -4.91
C VAL A 159 -12.46 -14.04 -3.46
N LEU A 160 -12.62 -12.75 -3.21
CA LEU A 160 -12.77 -12.19 -1.89
C LEU A 160 -14.24 -11.82 -1.62
N THR A 161 -14.75 -12.29 -0.48
CA THR A 161 -16.09 -11.95 0.03
C THR A 161 -16.00 -11.54 1.49
N PRO A 162 -15.38 -10.38 1.79
CA PRO A 162 -15.14 -9.97 3.19
C PRO A 162 -16.42 -9.63 3.95
N GLY A 163 -17.58 -9.65 3.32
CA GLY A 163 -18.86 -9.25 3.87
C GLY A 163 -19.06 -7.73 3.79
N LYS A 164 -20.14 -7.24 4.42
CA LYS A 164 -20.47 -5.80 4.48
C LYS A 164 -20.61 -5.13 3.12
N GLY A 165 -21.20 -5.84 2.17
CA GLY A 165 -21.44 -5.26 0.85
C GLY A 165 -20.19 -5.14 -0.03
N LEU A 166 -19.16 -5.93 0.20
CA LEU A 166 -17.95 -5.96 -0.61
C LEU A 166 -17.74 -7.33 -1.26
N HIS A 167 -17.33 -7.32 -2.51
CA HIS A 167 -16.83 -8.50 -3.23
C HIS A 167 -15.66 -8.10 -4.11
N GLY A 168 -14.74 -9.03 -4.37
CA GLY A 168 -13.53 -8.66 -5.11
C GLY A 168 -12.61 -9.81 -5.41
N VAL A 169 -11.37 -9.47 -5.73
CA VAL A 169 -10.29 -10.41 -6.05
C VAL A 169 -8.99 -9.97 -5.41
N HIS A 170 -8.15 -10.95 -5.08
CA HIS A 170 -6.74 -10.77 -4.78
C HIS A 170 -5.94 -11.64 -5.72
N SER A 171 -5.05 -11.06 -6.51
CA SER A 171 -4.27 -11.78 -7.51
C SER A 171 -2.79 -11.41 -7.37
N VAL A 172 -1.94 -12.43 -7.28
CA VAL A 172 -0.48 -12.31 -7.28
C VAL A 172 0.03 -12.99 -8.54
N PHE A 173 0.80 -12.26 -9.34
CA PHE A 173 1.27 -12.74 -10.64
C PHE A 173 2.59 -12.10 -11.03
N ARG A 174 3.21 -12.64 -12.07
CA ARG A 174 4.44 -12.09 -12.65
C ARG A 174 4.25 -11.77 -14.11
N TYR A 175 4.87 -10.68 -14.52
CA TYR A 175 5.01 -10.25 -15.90
C TYR A 175 6.39 -9.67 -16.15
N ARG A 176 6.86 -9.78 -17.38
CA ARG A 176 7.88 -8.92 -17.94
C ARG A 176 7.19 -7.73 -18.60
N VAL A 177 7.59 -6.51 -18.26
CA VAL A 177 7.07 -5.27 -18.84
C VAL A 177 8.15 -4.69 -19.76
N GLY A 178 7.84 -4.57 -21.04
CA GLY A 178 8.83 -4.23 -22.05
C GLY A 178 10.03 -5.17 -22.01
N ASP A 179 11.24 -4.62 -22.17
CA ASP A 179 12.51 -5.35 -22.07
C ASP A 179 13.06 -5.41 -20.64
N GLY A 180 12.25 -5.03 -19.64
CA GLY A 180 12.67 -5.00 -18.24
C GLY A 180 12.82 -6.39 -17.60
N PRO A 181 13.26 -6.46 -16.35
CA PRO A 181 13.30 -7.70 -15.58
C PRO A 181 11.88 -8.18 -15.25
N MET A 182 11.78 -9.48 -14.90
CA MET A 182 10.52 -10.03 -14.39
C MET A 182 10.06 -9.28 -13.14
N GLN A 183 8.82 -8.84 -13.14
CA GLN A 183 8.18 -8.12 -12.03
C GLN A 183 7.20 -9.04 -11.32
N MET A 184 7.17 -9.00 -9.98
CA MET A 184 6.10 -9.54 -9.16
C MET A 184 5.08 -8.45 -8.91
N MET A 185 3.83 -8.78 -9.07
CA MET A 185 2.69 -7.89 -8.93
C MET A 185 1.68 -8.51 -7.96
N ASP A 186 1.18 -7.72 -7.04
CA ASP A 186 0.23 -8.12 -6.02
C ASP A 186 -0.87 -7.06 -5.99
N GLN A 187 -2.08 -7.45 -6.38
CA GLN A 187 -3.22 -6.54 -6.46
C GLN A 187 -4.43 -7.06 -5.69
N THR A 188 -5.14 -6.15 -5.07
CA THR A 188 -6.45 -6.38 -4.46
C THR A 188 -7.44 -5.37 -5.03
N ALA A 189 -8.59 -5.84 -5.45
CA ALA A 189 -9.67 -4.99 -5.93
C ALA A 189 -10.99 -5.41 -5.32
N TYR A 190 -11.81 -4.42 -4.91
CA TYR A 190 -13.16 -4.63 -4.41
C TYR A 190 -14.16 -3.76 -5.16
N LEU A 191 -15.38 -4.27 -5.29
CA LEU A 191 -16.57 -3.50 -5.60
C LEU A 191 -17.51 -3.53 -4.41
N ASN A 192 -18.25 -2.44 -4.18
CA ASN A 192 -19.40 -2.48 -3.29
C ASN A 192 -20.62 -3.11 -4.00
N ASP A 193 -21.66 -3.48 -3.23
CA ASP A 193 -22.80 -4.27 -3.71
C ASP A 193 -23.52 -3.68 -4.93
N ASP A 194 -23.62 -2.34 -4.99
CA ASP A 194 -24.27 -1.65 -6.10
C ASP A 194 -23.30 -1.27 -7.24
N ALA A 195 -22.05 -1.72 -7.15
CA ALA A 195 -20.97 -1.43 -8.08
C ALA A 195 -20.77 0.09 -8.35
N SER A 196 -21.09 0.95 -7.39
CA SER A 196 -20.90 2.39 -7.51
C SER A 196 -19.46 2.81 -7.20
N LYS A 197 -18.68 1.94 -6.51
CA LYS A 197 -17.30 2.21 -6.10
C LYS A 197 -16.40 1.03 -6.38
N LEU A 198 -15.25 1.34 -6.95
CA LEU A 198 -14.14 0.42 -7.16
C LEU A 198 -12.99 0.83 -6.24
N TYR A 199 -12.58 -0.07 -5.35
CA TYR A 199 -11.44 0.08 -4.46
C TYR A 199 -10.26 -0.72 -5.01
N MET A 200 -9.11 -0.09 -5.13
CA MET A 200 -7.93 -0.69 -5.77
C MET A 200 -6.71 -0.55 -4.89
N PHE A 201 -5.98 -1.61 -4.79
CA PHE A 201 -4.63 -1.62 -4.25
C PHE A 201 -3.73 -2.44 -5.17
N PHE A 202 -2.54 -1.93 -5.41
CA PHE A 202 -1.55 -2.57 -6.26
C PHE A 202 -0.15 -2.30 -5.71
N VAL A 203 0.68 -3.32 -5.65
CA VAL A 203 2.10 -3.18 -5.33
C VAL A 203 2.91 -4.05 -6.27
N ARG A 204 4.07 -3.54 -6.68
CA ARG A 204 5.00 -4.29 -7.52
C ARG A 204 6.45 -3.98 -7.18
N CYS A 205 7.31 -4.91 -7.49
CA CYS A 205 8.75 -4.72 -7.69
C CYS A 205 9.33 -5.92 -8.46
N SER A 206 10.62 -5.90 -8.76
CA SER A 206 11.27 -7.05 -9.39
C SER A 206 11.06 -8.33 -8.55
N THR A 207 11.06 -9.50 -9.19
CA THR A 207 10.88 -10.78 -8.46
C THR A 207 11.90 -10.92 -7.32
N GLU A 208 13.15 -10.56 -7.56
CA GLU A 208 14.19 -10.60 -6.52
C GLU A 208 13.87 -9.64 -5.35
N CYS A 209 13.44 -8.42 -5.64
CA CYS A 209 13.00 -7.45 -4.64
C CYS A 209 11.85 -7.99 -3.81
N TYR A 210 10.84 -8.60 -4.45
CA TYR A 210 9.67 -9.16 -3.76
C TYR A 210 10.06 -10.29 -2.82
N GLU A 211 10.94 -11.19 -3.23
CA GLU A 211 11.45 -12.28 -2.39
C GLU A 211 12.21 -11.75 -1.16
N GLN A 212 13.08 -10.77 -1.35
CA GLN A 212 13.86 -10.15 -0.27
C GLN A 212 13.02 -9.36 0.72
N ARG A 213 11.93 -8.72 0.24
CA ARG A 213 11.08 -7.83 1.02
C ARG A 213 9.66 -8.39 1.26
N GLN A 214 9.46 -9.68 1.07
CA GLN A 214 8.16 -10.35 1.16
C GLN A 214 7.39 -10.01 2.43
N ARG A 215 8.05 -10.02 3.60
CA ARG A 215 7.40 -9.69 4.87
C ARG A 215 6.93 -8.24 4.93
N GLU A 216 7.71 -7.32 4.43
CA GLU A 216 7.37 -5.89 4.41
C GLU A 216 6.19 -5.64 3.46
N ILE A 217 6.27 -6.15 2.23
CA ILE A 217 5.20 -6.06 1.23
C ILE A 217 3.93 -6.71 1.78
N GLY A 218 4.01 -7.92 2.34
CA GLY A 218 2.87 -8.61 2.93
C GLY A 218 2.20 -7.82 4.08
N ASN A 219 2.96 -7.06 4.88
CA ASN A 219 2.40 -6.18 5.89
C ASN A 219 1.65 -4.98 5.29
N VAL A 220 2.10 -4.47 4.15
CA VAL A 220 1.40 -3.39 3.41
C VAL A 220 0.13 -3.96 2.78
N VAL A 221 0.22 -5.04 2.01
CA VAL A 221 -0.91 -5.73 1.36
C VAL A 221 -2.01 -6.05 2.38
N SER A 222 -1.67 -6.72 3.49
CA SER A 222 -2.64 -7.12 4.51
C SER A 222 -3.26 -5.94 5.27
N SER A 223 -2.71 -4.76 5.16
CA SER A 223 -3.23 -3.54 5.80
C SER A 223 -4.28 -2.82 4.97
N PHE A 224 -4.39 -3.14 3.68
CA PHE A 224 -5.42 -2.55 2.82
C PHE A 224 -6.80 -2.99 3.29
N THR A 225 -7.62 -2.04 3.69
CA THR A 225 -8.92 -2.28 4.32
C THR A 225 -9.94 -1.27 3.81
N VAL A 226 -11.10 -1.79 3.41
CA VAL A 226 -12.28 -1.01 3.07
C VAL A 226 -13.36 -1.28 4.13
N ARG A 227 -14.01 -0.23 4.62
CA ARG A 227 -15.06 -0.33 5.66
C ARG A 227 -16.36 0.24 5.13
N GLU A 228 -17.07 -0.53 4.32
CA GLU A 228 -18.43 -0.14 3.91
C GLU A 228 -19.38 -0.15 5.12
N THR A 229 -20.36 0.74 5.10
CA THR A 229 -21.52 0.70 6.01
C THR A 229 -22.64 -0.07 5.34
N THR A 230 -23.14 -1.04 6.04
CA THR A 230 -24.47 -1.62 5.77
C THR A 230 -25.53 -0.58 5.99
#